data_b37b74c03ac2feda5dbd971391dbfa2c
#
_entry.id   b37b74c03ac2feda5dbd971391dbfa2c
#
_cell.length_a   1.000
_cell.length_b   1.000
_cell.length_c   1.000
_cell.angle_alpha   90.00
_cell.angle_beta   90.00
_cell.angle_gamma   90.00
#
_symmetry.space_group_name_H-M   'P 1'
#
loop_
_entity.id
_entity.type
_entity.pdbx_description
1 polymer ?
#
loop_
_entity_poly.entity_id
_entity_poly.type
_entity_poly.pdbx_seq_one_letter_code
_entity_poly.pdbx_strand_id
1 'polypeptide(L)'
;MRVGVPREIKNHEYRVALTPAGVHELTRAGHEVLVERGAGEGSSIPDEDLAGAGARIVAEADDVWADADLLLKVKEPVAEEYGRLRAGQTLFTYLHLAASRECTEALVASGTTAIAYETVQTADGRLPLLAPMSEVAGRMAPQVGAHALERAHGGRGVLLGGAPGVYAAKVVVLGAGVAGMNAAAIALGMQAEVIVLDRDVDKLRAADRIYQGHLQTVTSNAYEVERAVLDADLVIGAVLVPGARAPKLVTDDVVARMKPGSVLVDIAVDQGGCFEGSRPTTHDAPTFRVHGSVFYCVANMPGAVPNTSTHALTNVTLPYVLTLAGEGTAAAVRGDRALAHGVNVVAGQVVLPEVAEAHGLTAVGLEEVLV
;
A
#
# COMPACT_ATOMS: atom_id res chain seq x y z
N MET A 1 -19.94 -0.02 -20.57
CA MET A 1 -19.80 0.88 -19.39
C MET A 1 -18.77 1.94 -19.71
N ARG A 2 -18.91 3.14 -19.15
CA ARG A 2 -17.88 4.22 -19.23
C ARG A 2 -16.97 4.11 -17.99
N VAL A 3 -15.69 3.89 -18.21
CA VAL A 3 -14.67 3.78 -17.17
C VAL A 3 -13.89 5.08 -17.12
N GLY A 4 -13.89 5.75 -15.98
CA GLY A 4 -13.22 7.04 -15.79
C GLY A 4 -11.96 6.91 -14.92
N VAL A 5 -10.89 7.60 -15.33
CA VAL A 5 -9.62 7.66 -14.61
C VAL A 5 -9.24 9.13 -14.43
N PRO A 6 -9.60 9.75 -13.31
CA PRO A 6 -9.15 11.11 -13.02
C PRO A 6 -7.68 11.09 -12.59
N ARG A 7 -7.04 12.24 -12.69
CA ARG A 7 -5.72 12.48 -12.15
C ARG A 7 -5.77 12.49 -10.62
N GLU A 8 -4.79 11.87 -9.98
CA GLU A 8 -4.63 11.96 -8.53
C GLU A 8 -4.19 13.36 -8.12
N ILE A 9 -4.87 13.92 -7.12
CA ILE A 9 -4.58 15.28 -6.62
C ILE A 9 -4.07 15.28 -5.17
N LYS A 10 -4.00 14.10 -4.54
CA LYS A 10 -3.42 13.95 -3.21
C LYS A 10 -1.91 14.24 -3.27
N ASN A 11 -1.40 14.92 -2.26
CA ASN A 11 0.01 15.29 -2.22
C ASN A 11 0.94 14.07 -2.36
N HIS A 12 1.94 14.16 -3.24
CA HIS A 12 2.88 13.07 -3.56
C HIS A 12 2.22 11.78 -4.08
N GLU A 13 1.04 11.87 -4.68
CA GLU A 13 0.45 10.76 -5.40
C GLU A 13 0.62 10.98 -6.92
N TYR A 14 1.48 10.17 -7.51
CA TYR A 14 1.88 10.27 -8.91
C TYR A 14 1.49 9.02 -9.71
N ARG A 15 0.87 8.03 -9.06
CA ARG A 15 0.38 6.81 -9.71
C ARG A 15 -0.90 7.10 -10.48
N VAL A 16 -1.23 6.22 -11.42
CA VAL A 16 -2.48 6.23 -12.17
C VAL A 16 -3.15 4.85 -12.09
N ALA A 17 -4.46 4.83 -12.05
CA ALA A 17 -5.23 3.60 -11.82
C ALA A 17 -5.35 2.68 -13.05
N LEU A 18 -4.86 3.12 -14.20
CA LEU A 18 -4.92 2.33 -15.46
C LEU A 18 -3.68 2.58 -16.31
N THR A 19 -3.23 1.54 -17.01
CA THR A 19 -2.12 1.61 -17.97
C THR A 19 -2.64 1.47 -19.41
N PRO A 20 -1.84 1.76 -20.44
CA PRO A 20 -2.23 1.52 -21.83
C PRO A 20 -2.71 0.08 -22.08
N ALA A 21 -2.09 -0.91 -21.44
CA ALA A 21 -2.54 -2.30 -21.55
C ALA A 21 -3.95 -2.50 -21.00
N GLY A 22 -4.27 -1.88 -19.86
CA GLY A 22 -5.62 -1.91 -19.28
C GLY A 22 -6.65 -1.18 -20.14
N VAL A 23 -6.28 -0.03 -20.70
CA VAL A 23 -7.11 0.71 -21.68
C VAL A 23 -7.44 -0.18 -22.88
N HIS A 24 -6.41 -0.83 -23.45
CA HIS A 24 -6.59 -1.71 -24.61
C HIS A 24 -7.56 -2.86 -24.30
N GLU A 25 -7.43 -3.52 -23.16
CA GLU A 25 -8.32 -4.65 -22.80
C GLU A 25 -9.77 -4.18 -22.58
N LEU A 26 -9.97 -3.04 -21.94
CA LEU A 26 -11.31 -2.45 -21.73
C LEU A 26 -11.97 -2.04 -23.05
N THR A 27 -11.25 -1.36 -23.93
CA THR A 27 -11.77 -0.92 -25.24
C THR A 27 -12.05 -2.11 -26.15
N ARG A 28 -11.21 -3.13 -26.13
CA ARG A 28 -11.43 -4.41 -26.83
C ARG A 28 -12.69 -5.14 -26.33
N ALA A 29 -13.00 -5.01 -25.04
CA ALA A 29 -14.23 -5.54 -24.44
C ALA A 29 -15.47 -4.67 -24.71
N GLY A 30 -15.34 -3.56 -25.45
CA GLY A 30 -16.44 -2.67 -25.85
C GLY A 30 -16.79 -1.60 -24.80
N HIS A 31 -15.87 -1.30 -23.88
CA HIS A 31 -16.06 -0.22 -22.91
C HIS A 31 -15.41 1.08 -23.39
N GLU A 32 -16.00 2.23 -23.05
CA GLU A 32 -15.41 3.54 -23.26
C GLU A 32 -14.51 3.87 -22.06
N VAL A 33 -13.28 4.32 -22.32
CA VAL A 33 -12.32 4.69 -21.29
C VAL A 33 -12.04 6.20 -21.39
N LEU A 34 -12.33 6.93 -20.32
CA LEU A 34 -12.13 8.37 -20.17
C LEU A 34 -10.94 8.58 -19.22
N VAL A 35 -9.91 9.27 -19.68
CA VAL A 35 -8.74 9.57 -18.85
C VAL A 35 -8.55 11.08 -18.79
N GLU A 36 -8.43 11.63 -17.58
CA GLU A 36 -8.10 13.05 -17.41
C GLU A 36 -6.70 13.31 -17.95
N ARG A 37 -6.56 14.43 -18.68
CA ARG A 37 -5.29 14.88 -19.24
C ARG A 37 -4.19 14.90 -18.17
N GLY A 38 -3.04 14.31 -18.50
CA GLY A 38 -1.88 14.27 -17.61
C GLY A 38 -2.01 13.30 -16.45
N ALA A 39 -3.06 12.47 -16.37
CA ALA A 39 -3.25 11.53 -15.25
C ALA A 39 -2.12 10.50 -15.13
N GLY A 40 -1.49 10.10 -16.23
CA GLY A 40 -0.40 9.12 -16.26
C GLY A 40 1.01 9.71 -16.20
N GLU A 41 1.18 11.03 -16.35
CA GLU A 41 2.50 11.67 -16.48
C GLU A 41 3.44 11.36 -15.31
N GLY A 42 2.92 11.41 -14.08
CA GLY A 42 3.69 11.10 -12.89
C GLY A 42 4.23 9.66 -12.83
N SER A 43 3.62 8.74 -13.59
CA SER A 43 4.05 7.35 -13.75
C SER A 43 4.81 7.10 -15.05
N SER A 44 5.24 8.16 -15.75
CA SER A 44 5.88 8.10 -17.07
C SER A 44 5.01 7.41 -18.14
N ILE A 45 3.71 7.64 -18.07
CA ILE A 45 2.71 7.18 -19.04
C ILE A 45 2.06 8.44 -19.65
N PRO A 46 2.51 8.90 -20.83
CA PRO A 46 1.98 10.10 -21.45
C PRO A 46 0.58 9.85 -22.03
N ASP A 47 -0.16 10.94 -22.24
CA ASP A 47 -1.52 10.90 -22.78
C ASP A 47 -1.58 10.22 -24.16
N GLU A 48 -0.53 10.37 -24.98
CA GLU A 48 -0.44 9.75 -26.31
C GLU A 48 -0.47 8.20 -26.24
N ASP A 49 0.16 7.62 -25.22
CA ASP A 49 0.18 6.16 -25.03
C ASP A 49 -1.22 5.65 -24.64
N LEU A 50 -1.90 6.37 -23.76
CA LEU A 50 -3.26 6.04 -23.33
C LEU A 50 -4.26 6.23 -24.49
N ALA A 51 -4.15 7.33 -25.23
CA ALA A 51 -4.97 7.57 -26.42
C ALA A 51 -4.71 6.55 -27.53
N GLY A 52 -3.43 6.19 -27.77
CA GLY A 52 -3.02 5.15 -28.71
C GLY A 52 -3.59 3.76 -28.37
N ALA A 53 -3.83 3.50 -27.10
CA ALA A 53 -4.48 2.28 -26.62
C ALA A 53 -6.02 2.33 -26.71
N GLY A 54 -6.61 3.49 -27.02
CA GLY A 54 -8.05 3.67 -27.22
C GLY A 54 -8.78 4.52 -26.17
N ALA A 55 -8.07 5.14 -25.24
CA ALA A 55 -8.69 6.06 -24.29
C ALA A 55 -9.06 7.40 -24.95
N ARG A 56 -10.15 7.98 -24.50
CA ARG A 56 -10.49 9.39 -24.77
C ARG A 56 -9.87 10.25 -23.68
N ILE A 57 -8.92 11.11 -24.06
CA ILE A 57 -8.34 12.08 -23.14
C ILE A 57 -9.31 13.24 -22.95
N VAL A 58 -9.63 13.52 -21.68
CA VAL A 58 -10.60 14.55 -21.27
C VAL A 58 -9.84 15.66 -20.55
N ALA A 59 -10.17 16.92 -20.86
CA ALA A 59 -9.40 18.05 -20.36
C ALA A 59 -9.62 18.31 -18.86
N GLU A 60 -10.85 18.13 -18.39
CA GLU A 60 -11.30 18.54 -17.06
C GLU A 60 -11.72 17.32 -16.23
N ALA A 61 -11.31 17.32 -14.96
CA ALA A 61 -11.72 16.28 -14.00
C ALA A 61 -13.24 16.14 -13.91
N ASP A 62 -13.96 17.28 -13.90
CA ASP A 62 -15.42 17.31 -13.74
C ASP A 62 -16.13 16.49 -14.82
N ASP A 63 -15.62 16.49 -16.05
CA ASP A 63 -16.19 15.70 -17.15
C ASP A 63 -15.95 14.20 -16.95
N VAL A 64 -14.75 13.82 -16.44
CA VAL A 64 -14.45 12.40 -16.11
C VAL A 64 -15.38 11.89 -15.02
N TRP A 65 -15.53 12.66 -13.94
CA TRP A 65 -16.37 12.29 -12.81
C TRP A 65 -17.86 12.24 -13.17
N ALA A 66 -18.34 13.18 -13.95
CA ALA A 66 -19.74 13.25 -14.38
C ALA A 66 -20.13 12.10 -15.32
N ASP A 67 -19.24 11.76 -16.25
CA ASP A 67 -19.53 10.79 -17.31
C ASP A 67 -19.27 9.33 -16.91
N ALA A 68 -18.36 9.05 -15.97
CA ALA A 68 -17.97 7.69 -15.62
C ALA A 68 -19.06 6.94 -14.85
N ASP A 69 -19.34 5.69 -15.24
CA ASP A 69 -20.13 4.74 -14.50
C ASP A 69 -19.28 4.02 -13.46
N LEU A 70 -18.04 3.66 -13.83
CA LEU A 70 -17.01 3.07 -12.97
C LEU A 70 -15.80 4.02 -12.92
N LEU A 71 -15.53 4.54 -11.75
CA LEU A 71 -14.42 5.44 -11.51
C LEU A 71 -13.26 4.68 -10.87
N LEU A 72 -12.09 4.77 -11.47
CA LEU A 72 -10.86 4.13 -11.01
C LEU A 72 -9.91 5.20 -10.46
N LYS A 73 -9.50 5.05 -9.22
CA LYS A 73 -8.47 5.87 -8.57
C LYS A 73 -7.42 4.98 -7.92
N VAL A 74 -6.33 5.58 -7.48
CA VAL A 74 -5.33 4.92 -6.63
C VAL A 74 -5.60 5.22 -5.17
N LYS A 75 -5.92 6.49 -4.84
CA LYS A 75 -6.19 6.91 -3.46
C LYS A 75 -7.64 7.35 -3.28
N GLU A 76 -8.04 7.36 -2.01
CA GLU A 76 -9.34 7.86 -1.58
C GLU A 76 -9.60 9.27 -2.11
N PRO A 77 -10.86 9.61 -2.39
CA PRO A 77 -11.24 10.98 -2.69
C PRO A 77 -10.84 11.93 -1.56
N VAL A 78 -10.43 13.13 -1.94
CA VAL A 78 -10.13 14.23 -1.03
C VAL A 78 -11.27 15.27 -1.03
N ALA A 79 -11.23 16.24 -0.12
CA ALA A 79 -12.32 17.20 0.07
C ALA A 79 -12.78 17.92 -1.22
N GLU A 80 -11.84 18.24 -2.11
CA GLU A 80 -12.09 18.87 -3.40
C GLU A 80 -12.85 17.95 -4.38
N GLU A 81 -12.84 16.64 -4.15
CA GLU A 81 -13.49 15.64 -5.00
C GLU A 81 -14.87 15.22 -4.47
N TYR A 82 -15.17 15.47 -3.19
CA TYR A 82 -16.43 14.98 -2.59
C TYR A 82 -17.68 15.46 -3.31
N GLY A 83 -17.67 16.68 -3.82
CA GLY A 83 -18.79 17.25 -4.58
C GLY A 83 -19.03 16.62 -5.96
N ARG A 84 -18.10 15.80 -6.44
CA ARG A 84 -18.18 15.06 -7.71
C ARG A 84 -18.77 13.67 -7.57
N LEU A 85 -18.81 13.14 -6.35
CA LEU A 85 -19.40 11.83 -6.06
C LEU A 85 -20.91 11.83 -6.34
N ARG A 86 -21.44 10.75 -6.90
CA ARG A 86 -22.88 10.66 -7.22
C ARG A 86 -23.46 9.26 -7.07
N ALA A 87 -24.74 9.19 -6.80
CA ALA A 87 -25.49 7.94 -6.78
C ALA A 87 -25.43 7.20 -8.13
N GLY A 88 -25.40 5.87 -8.08
CA GLY A 88 -25.31 5.00 -9.24
C GLY A 88 -23.91 4.91 -9.87
N GLN A 89 -22.90 5.61 -9.33
CA GLN A 89 -21.52 5.49 -9.70
C GLN A 89 -20.80 4.47 -8.81
N THR A 90 -19.92 3.70 -9.39
CA THR A 90 -18.99 2.83 -8.64
C THR A 90 -17.61 3.46 -8.58
N LEU A 91 -17.06 3.57 -7.38
CA LEU A 91 -15.69 3.98 -7.13
C LEU A 91 -14.87 2.75 -6.71
N PHE A 92 -13.76 2.47 -7.38
CA PHE A 92 -12.85 1.38 -7.08
C PHE A 92 -11.43 1.91 -6.88
N THR A 93 -10.94 1.88 -5.64
CA THR A 93 -9.70 2.56 -5.20
C THR A 93 -9.25 2.07 -3.82
N TYR A 94 -8.08 2.48 -3.33
CA TYR A 94 -7.80 2.45 -1.89
C TYR A 94 -8.64 3.52 -1.18
N LEU A 95 -9.29 3.16 -0.09
CA LEU A 95 -10.21 4.05 0.62
C LEU A 95 -9.78 4.38 2.04
N HIS A 96 -9.27 3.40 2.80
CA HIS A 96 -8.84 3.55 4.20
C HIS A 96 -9.91 4.24 5.08
N LEU A 97 -11.19 3.92 4.87
CA LEU A 97 -12.33 4.65 5.47
C LEU A 97 -12.32 4.63 6.99
N ALA A 98 -11.85 3.56 7.64
CA ALA A 98 -11.74 3.51 9.10
C ALA A 98 -10.86 4.64 9.68
N ALA A 99 -9.96 5.22 8.88
CA ALA A 99 -9.10 6.33 9.27
C ALA A 99 -9.64 7.71 8.85
N SER A 100 -10.70 7.78 8.03
CA SER A 100 -11.23 9.03 7.48
C SER A 100 -12.75 9.13 7.59
N ARG A 101 -13.19 9.81 8.65
CA ARG A 101 -14.61 10.07 8.88
C ARG A 101 -15.23 10.91 7.76
N GLU A 102 -14.54 11.97 7.34
CA GLU A 102 -15.02 12.89 6.31
C GLU A 102 -15.26 12.19 4.97
N CYS A 103 -14.30 11.36 4.51
CA CYS A 103 -14.45 10.57 3.29
C CYS A 103 -15.61 9.57 3.41
N THR A 104 -15.75 8.91 4.56
CA THR A 104 -16.86 7.98 4.83
C THR A 104 -18.22 8.69 4.72
N GLU A 105 -18.37 9.83 5.39
CA GLU A 105 -19.61 10.63 5.36
C GLU A 105 -19.93 11.14 3.95
N ALA A 106 -18.91 11.57 3.18
CA ALA A 106 -19.09 12.01 1.80
C ALA A 106 -19.59 10.87 0.88
N LEU A 107 -19.01 9.67 1.01
CA LEU A 107 -19.44 8.50 0.24
C LEU A 107 -20.87 8.05 0.61
N VAL A 108 -21.20 8.06 1.90
CA VAL A 108 -22.56 7.78 2.38
C VAL A 108 -23.55 8.80 1.83
N ALA A 109 -23.24 10.10 1.95
CA ALA A 109 -24.13 11.17 1.50
C ALA A 109 -24.37 11.17 -0.02
N SER A 110 -23.35 10.80 -0.81
CA SER A 110 -23.43 10.76 -2.27
C SER A 110 -24.23 9.57 -2.83
N GLY A 111 -24.34 8.49 -2.07
CA GLY A 111 -24.92 7.23 -2.55
C GLY A 111 -24.02 6.48 -3.55
N THR A 112 -22.74 6.84 -3.68
CA THR A 112 -21.76 6.14 -4.48
C THR A 112 -21.51 4.73 -3.94
N THR A 113 -21.37 3.73 -4.82
CA THR A 113 -20.88 2.41 -4.43
C THR A 113 -19.36 2.46 -4.33
N ALA A 114 -18.82 2.28 -3.13
CA ALA A 114 -17.38 2.38 -2.86
C ALA A 114 -16.79 1.00 -2.55
N ILE A 115 -15.88 0.55 -3.41
CA ILE A 115 -15.19 -0.72 -3.31
C ILE A 115 -13.70 -0.44 -3.03
N ALA A 116 -13.21 -0.92 -1.89
CA ALA A 116 -11.85 -0.68 -1.45
C ALA A 116 -10.90 -1.79 -1.89
N TYR A 117 -9.79 -1.44 -2.51
CA TYR A 117 -8.74 -2.40 -2.89
C TYR A 117 -8.21 -3.18 -1.68
N GLU A 118 -8.00 -2.50 -0.55
CA GLU A 118 -7.40 -3.09 0.65
C GLU A 118 -8.32 -4.04 1.42
N THR A 119 -9.61 -4.07 1.10
CA THR A 119 -10.58 -4.97 1.73
C THR A 119 -11.05 -6.11 0.81
N VAL A 120 -10.67 -6.10 -0.47
CA VAL A 120 -10.84 -7.27 -1.34
C VAL A 120 -10.04 -8.43 -0.76
N GLN A 121 -10.74 -9.48 -0.29
CA GLN A 121 -10.13 -10.57 0.45
C GLN A 121 -10.58 -11.94 -0.07
N THR A 122 -9.61 -12.77 -0.46
CA THR A 122 -9.86 -14.15 -0.90
C THR A 122 -10.25 -15.07 0.27
N ALA A 123 -10.82 -16.24 -0.04
CA ALA A 123 -11.30 -17.18 0.97
C ALA A 123 -10.20 -17.70 1.92
N ASP A 124 -8.96 -17.66 1.51
CA ASP A 124 -7.78 -18.00 2.32
C ASP A 124 -7.20 -16.79 3.10
N GLY A 125 -7.93 -15.67 3.11
CA GLY A 125 -7.57 -14.47 3.88
C GLY A 125 -6.51 -13.58 3.25
N ARG A 126 -6.06 -13.87 2.01
CA ARG A 126 -5.12 -13.00 1.31
C ARG A 126 -5.81 -11.72 0.81
N LEU A 127 -5.03 -10.64 0.72
CA LEU A 127 -5.44 -9.32 0.23
C LEU A 127 -4.75 -9.06 -1.13
N PRO A 128 -5.28 -9.59 -2.24
CA PRO A 128 -4.57 -9.61 -3.53
C PRO A 128 -4.29 -8.22 -4.09
N LEU A 129 -5.12 -7.23 -3.79
CA LEU A 129 -4.97 -5.87 -4.31
C LEU A 129 -4.10 -4.99 -3.39
N LEU A 130 -3.90 -5.39 -2.12
CA LEU A 130 -2.96 -4.73 -1.20
C LEU A 130 -1.53 -5.27 -1.35
N ALA A 131 -1.39 -6.56 -1.68
CA ALA A 131 -0.10 -7.24 -1.76
C ALA A 131 0.94 -6.51 -2.63
N PRO A 132 0.65 -6.00 -3.85
CA PRO A 132 1.64 -5.30 -4.67
C PRO A 132 2.24 -4.08 -4.00
N MET A 133 1.47 -3.32 -3.25
CA MET A 133 2.00 -2.15 -2.53
C MET A 133 2.88 -2.55 -1.36
N SER A 134 2.54 -3.66 -0.69
CA SER A 134 3.39 -4.26 0.33
C SER A 134 4.70 -4.80 -0.25
N GLU A 135 4.67 -5.38 -1.45
CA GLU A 135 5.86 -5.83 -2.19
C GLU A 135 6.77 -4.65 -2.54
N VAL A 136 6.21 -3.59 -3.11
CA VAL A 136 6.96 -2.39 -3.47
C VAL A 136 7.56 -1.73 -2.23
N ALA A 137 6.78 -1.52 -1.17
CA ALA A 137 7.27 -0.95 0.08
C ALA A 137 8.38 -1.80 0.70
N GLY A 138 8.21 -3.12 0.72
CA GLY A 138 9.23 -4.07 1.19
C GLY A 138 10.53 -3.95 0.41
N ARG A 139 10.47 -3.92 -0.92
CA ARG A 139 11.66 -3.77 -1.78
C ARG A 139 12.35 -2.41 -1.63
N MET A 140 11.59 -1.36 -1.37
CA MET A 140 12.12 -0.03 -1.14
C MET A 140 12.83 0.10 0.22
N ALA A 141 12.38 -0.61 1.26
CA ALA A 141 12.88 -0.43 2.62
C ALA A 141 14.41 -0.59 2.74
N PRO A 142 15.07 -1.62 2.17
CA PRO A 142 16.53 -1.70 2.18
C PRO A 142 17.20 -0.58 1.38
N GLN A 143 16.61 -0.14 0.28
CA GLN A 143 17.15 0.93 -0.56
C GLN A 143 17.18 2.26 0.20
N VAL A 144 16.06 2.68 0.81
CA VAL A 144 16.00 3.93 1.60
C VAL A 144 16.77 3.79 2.91
N GLY A 145 16.81 2.59 3.50
CA GLY A 145 17.63 2.28 4.68
C GLY A 145 19.13 2.40 4.39
N ALA A 146 19.59 1.87 3.27
CA ALA A 146 20.99 2.00 2.83
C ALA A 146 21.38 3.46 2.63
N HIS A 147 20.53 4.25 1.98
CA HIS A 147 20.74 5.68 1.80
C HIS A 147 20.79 6.44 3.14
N ALA A 148 19.87 6.12 4.05
CA ALA A 148 19.84 6.73 5.37
C ALA A 148 21.04 6.32 6.26
N LEU A 149 21.69 5.17 6.00
CA LEU A 149 22.93 4.74 6.68
C LEU A 149 24.15 5.55 6.28
N GLU A 150 24.09 6.30 5.18
CA GLU A 150 25.19 7.17 4.76
C GLU A 150 25.43 8.30 5.79
N ARG A 151 26.69 8.68 5.97
CA ARG A 151 27.07 9.71 6.96
C ARG A 151 26.40 11.06 6.71
N ALA A 152 26.20 11.41 5.45
CA ALA A 152 25.57 12.68 5.05
C ALA A 152 24.10 12.76 5.48
N HIS A 153 23.42 11.61 5.61
CA HIS A 153 22.02 11.50 6.03
C HIS A 153 21.85 11.22 7.53
N GLY A 154 22.96 11.27 8.27
CA GLY A 154 22.94 11.07 9.72
C GLY A 154 23.15 9.64 10.17
N GLY A 155 23.30 8.72 9.23
CA GLY A 155 23.60 7.32 9.49
C GLY A 155 25.02 7.10 10.00
N ARG A 156 25.31 5.86 10.38
CA ARG A 156 26.60 5.48 10.95
C ARG A 156 27.72 5.27 9.93
N GLY A 157 27.45 5.47 8.62
CA GLY A 157 28.44 5.36 7.55
C GLY A 157 28.85 3.92 7.23
N VAL A 158 27.90 2.99 7.21
CA VAL A 158 28.14 1.59 6.84
C VAL A 158 27.48 1.25 5.51
N LEU A 159 28.16 0.41 4.73
CA LEU A 159 27.65 -0.11 3.46
C LEU A 159 26.98 -1.45 3.72
N LEU A 160 25.78 -1.69 3.16
CA LEU A 160 25.02 -2.93 3.44
C LEU A 160 25.81 -4.20 3.15
N GLY A 161 26.46 -4.28 2.00
CA GLY A 161 27.26 -5.45 1.62
C GLY A 161 28.68 -5.48 2.17
N GLY A 162 29.10 -4.47 2.97
CA GLY A 162 30.48 -4.35 3.40
C GLY A 162 31.43 -4.13 2.21
N ALA A 163 32.68 -4.55 2.37
CA ALA A 163 33.70 -4.54 1.33
C ALA A 163 34.71 -5.67 1.60
N PRO A 164 35.58 -6.05 0.67
CA PRO A 164 36.61 -7.05 0.93
C PRO A 164 37.43 -6.71 2.19
N GLY A 165 37.38 -7.62 3.19
CA GLY A 165 38.01 -7.41 4.49
C GLY A 165 37.19 -6.60 5.52
N VAL A 166 35.94 -6.20 5.18
CA VAL A 166 35.04 -5.45 6.06
C VAL A 166 33.69 -6.20 6.16
N TYR A 167 33.16 -6.32 7.36
CA TYR A 167 31.88 -7.00 7.59
C TYR A 167 30.72 -6.28 6.87
N ALA A 168 29.75 -7.06 6.38
CA ALA A 168 28.47 -6.56 5.92
C ALA A 168 27.66 -5.96 7.09
N ALA A 169 26.74 -5.06 6.77
CA ALA A 169 25.80 -4.53 7.74
C ALA A 169 24.77 -5.59 8.16
N LYS A 170 24.30 -5.51 9.40
CA LYS A 170 23.24 -6.36 9.94
C LYS A 170 21.89 -5.71 9.71
N VAL A 171 21.02 -6.40 8.96
CA VAL A 171 19.66 -5.99 8.66
C VAL A 171 18.71 -6.92 9.41
N VAL A 172 17.88 -6.33 10.26
CA VAL A 172 16.83 -7.04 11.00
C VAL A 172 15.47 -6.70 10.42
N VAL A 173 14.71 -7.71 10.02
CA VAL A 173 13.34 -7.56 9.49
C VAL A 173 12.36 -8.12 10.51
N LEU A 174 11.48 -7.26 11.01
CA LEU A 174 10.42 -7.63 11.94
C LEU A 174 9.13 -7.89 11.16
N GLY A 175 8.76 -9.16 11.02
CA GLY A 175 7.62 -9.67 10.27
C GLY A 175 8.03 -10.37 8.97
N ALA A 176 7.63 -11.65 8.83
CA ALA A 176 7.82 -12.49 7.64
C ALA A 176 6.58 -12.49 6.72
N GLY A 177 5.85 -11.37 6.67
CA GLY A 177 4.74 -11.14 5.73
C GLY A 177 5.24 -10.71 4.34
N VAL A 178 4.31 -10.29 3.48
CA VAL A 178 4.64 -9.86 2.10
C VAL A 178 5.72 -8.78 2.09
N ALA A 179 5.55 -7.70 2.84
CA ALA A 179 6.51 -6.60 2.88
C ALA A 179 7.87 -7.05 3.46
N GLY A 180 7.87 -7.77 4.59
CA GLY A 180 9.10 -8.20 5.24
C GLY A 180 9.93 -9.17 4.41
N MET A 181 9.30 -10.12 3.74
CA MET A 181 10.03 -11.06 2.87
C MET A 181 10.58 -10.39 1.62
N ASN A 182 9.89 -9.39 1.05
CA ASN A 182 10.43 -8.58 -0.04
C ASN A 182 11.60 -7.70 0.45
N ALA A 183 11.53 -7.16 1.67
CA ALA A 183 12.65 -6.44 2.27
C ALA A 183 13.87 -7.36 2.50
N ALA A 184 13.65 -8.55 3.05
CA ALA A 184 14.71 -9.53 3.26
C ALA A 184 15.39 -9.94 1.95
N ALA A 185 14.60 -10.17 0.89
CA ALA A 185 15.11 -10.52 -0.44
C ALA A 185 16.06 -9.45 -1.02
N ILE A 186 15.67 -8.17 -0.92
CA ILE A 186 16.48 -7.07 -1.44
C ILE A 186 17.73 -6.86 -0.55
N ALA A 187 17.58 -6.87 0.77
CA ALA A 187 18.72 -6.74 1.69
C ALA A 187 19.76 -7.85 1.46
N LEU A 188 19.29 -9.09 1.26
CA LEU A 188 20.15 -10.21 0.92
C LEU A 188 20.83 -10.02 -0.45
N GLY A 189 20.08 -9.55 -1.46
CA GLY A 189 20.63 -9.20 -2.78
C GLY A 189 21.69 -8.09 -2.72
N MET A 190 21.61 -7.20 -1.73
CA MET A 190 22.63 -6.19 -1.42
C MET A 190 23.79 -6.75 -0.56
N GLN A 191 23.82 -8.06 -0.33
CA GLN A 191 24.85 -8.79 0.41
C GLN A 191 24.93 -8.44 1.90
N ALA A 192 23.82 -7.99 2.50
CA ALA A 192 23.73 -7.75 3.94
C ALA A 192 23.62 -9.09 4.72
N GLU A 193 24.01 -9.07 6.00
CA GLU A 193 23.66 -10.10 6.95
C GLU A 193 22.20 -9.90 7.38
N VAL A 194 21.30 -10.84 7.02
CA VAL A 194 19.85 -10.65 7.19
C VAL A 194 19.30 -11.62 8.25
N ILE A 195 18.54 -11.05 9.19
CA ILE A 195 17.79 -11.79 10.21
C ILE A 195 16.30 -11.42 10.07
N VAL A 196 15.43 -12.42 9.94
CA VAL A 196 13.97 -12.24 9.87
C VAL A 196 13.33 -12.79 11.14
N LEU A 197 12.49 -11.99 11.80
CA LEU A 197 11.74 -12.40 13.00
C LEU A 197 10.23 -12.42 12.70
N ASP A 198 9.57 -13.52 13.02
CA ASP A 198 8.09 -13.63 13.01
C ASP A 198 7.62 -14.54 14.15
N ARG A 199 6.38 -14.37 14.58
CA ARG A 199 5.76 -15.28 15.56
C ARG A 199 5.28 -16.56 14.92
N ASP A 200 4.97 -16.52 13.63
CA ASP A 200 4.48 -17.64 12.85
C ASP A 200 5.65 -18.49 12.33
N VAL A 201 5.84 -19.65 12.96
CA VAL A 201 6.92 -20.56 12.62
C VAL A 201 6.76 -21.16 11.21
N ASP A 202 5.55 -21.24 10.67
CA ASP A 202 5.35 -21.75 9.31
C ASP A 202 5.84 -20.77 8.26
N LYS A 203 5.69 -19.46 8.49
CA LYS A 203 6.33 -18.44 7.66
C LYS A 203 7.86 -18.50 7.73
N LEU A 204 8.41 -18.71 8.93
CA LEU A 204 9.86 -18.88 9.11
C LEU A 204 10.37 -20.13 8.38
N ARG A 205 9.64 -21.27 8.45
CA ARG A 205 9.96 -22.49 7.69
C ARG A 205 9.92 -22.25 6.17
N ALA A 206 8.94 -21.46 5.69
CA ALA A 206 8.86 -21.11 4.28
C ALA A 206 10.07 -20.27 3.85
N ALA A 207 10.44 -19.27 4.65
CA ALA A 207 11.63 -18.45 4.43
C ALA A 207 12.92 -19.29 4.42
N ASP A 208 13.10 -20.18 5.40
CA ASP A 208 14.26 -21.06 5.48
C ASP A 208 14.41 -21.96 4.24
N ARG A 209 13.31 -22.55 3.77
CA ARG A 209 13.31 -23.35 2.53
C ARG A 209 13.70 -22.57 1.29
N ILE A 210 13.24 -21.32 1.18
CA ILE A 210 13.53 -20.47 0.01
C ILE A 210 14.99 -20.04 0.01
N TYR A 211 15.50 -19.59 1.14
CA TYR A 211 16.81 -18.96 1.25
C TYR A 211 17.94 -19.89 1.70
N GLN A 212 17.62 -21.15 2.11
CA GLN A 212 18.58 -22.23 2.34
C GLN A 212 19.77 -21.81 3.23
N GLY A 213 19.48 -21.09 4.32
CA GLY A 213 20.50 -20.60 5.25
C GLY A 213 21.22 -19.31 4.87
N HIS A 214 20.90 -18.70 3.70
CA HIS A 214 21.46 -17.41 3.32
C HIS A 214 20.92 -16.24 4.16
N LEU A 215 19.82 -16.44 4.88
CA LEU A 215 19.31 -15.56 5.93
C LEU A 215 19.02 -16.37 7.18
N GLN A 216 18.99 -15.70 8.32
CA GLN A 216 18.61 -16.32 9.59
C GLN A 216 17.13 -16.07 9.87
N THR A 217 16.47 -17.08 10.45
CA THR A 217 15.09 -16.98 10.91
C THR A 217 15.03 -17.16 12.42
N VAL A 218 14.30 -16.29 13.12
CA VAL A 218 14.19 -16.30 14.58
C VAL A 218 12.73 -16.12 14.98
N THR A 219 12.27 -16.92 15.96
CA THR A 219 10.92 -16.75 16.51
C THR A 219 10.84 -15.44 17.31
N SER A 220 9.90 -14.57 16.92
CA SER A 220 9.74 -13.24 17.52
C SER A 220 9.14 -13.33 18.93
N ASN A 221 9.87 -12.80 19.90
CA ASN A 221 9.43 -12.47 21.24
C ASN A 221 10.21 -11.23 21.71
N ALA A 222 9.84 -10.64 22.83
CA ALA A 222 10.45 -9.40 23.30
C ALA A 222 11.98 -9.50 23.49
N TYR A 223 12.46 -10.62 24.00
CA TYR A 223 13.88 -10.85 24.23
C TYR A 223 14.67 -10.97 22.92
N GLU A 224 14.20 -11.76 21.96
CA GLU A 224 14.90 -11.94 20.68
C GLU A 224 14.82 -10.68 19.79
N VAL A 225 13.70 -9.94 19.85
CA VAL A 225 13.58 -8.64 19.16
C VAL A 225 14.62 -7.66 19.71
N GLU A 226 14.68 -7.48 21.04
CA GLU A 226 15.65 -6.60 21.67
C GLU A 226 17.09 -7.00 21.31
N ARG A 227 17.43 -8.29 21.45
CA ARG A 227 18.75 -8.83 21.13
C ARG A 227 19.18 -8.54 19.69
N ALA A 228 18.29 -8.81 18.73
CA ALA A 228 18.57 -8.59 17.31
C ALA A 228 18.70 -7.10 16.98
N VAL A 229 17.80 -6.25 17.49
CA VAL A 229 17.74 -4.80 17.22
C VAL A 229 18.96 -4.08 17.78
N LEU A 230 19.46 -4.45 18.98
CA LEU A 230 20.66 -3.83 19.55
C LEU A 230 21.93 -4.07 18.72
N ASP A 231 21.98 -5.17 17.99
CA ASP A 231 23.13 -5.49 17.11
C ASP A 231 22.90 -5.09 15.63
N ALA A 232 21.74 -4.52 15.31
CA ALA A 232 21.39 -4.13 13.96
C ALA A 232 22.06 -2.80 13.53
N ASP A 233 22.31 -2.68 12.24
CA ASP A 233 22.63 -1.42 11.57
C ASP A 233 21.37 -0.83 10.91
N LEU A 234 20.49 -1.71 10.40
CA LEU A 234 19.20 -1.37 9.81
C LEU A 234 18.11 -2.29 10.39
N VAL A 235 17.02 -1.70 10.88
CA VAL A 235 15.82 -2.42 11.31
C VAL A 235 14.66 -2.04 10.39
N ILE A 236 13.94 -3.03 9.88
CA ILE A 236 12.77 -2.85 9.03
C ILE A 236 11.54 -3.39 9.74
N GLY A 237 10.63 -2.52 10.11
CA GLY A 237 9.34 -2.86 10.71
C GLY A 237 8.30 -3.14 9.62
N ALA A 238 7.91 -4.43 9.51
CA ALA A 238 7.02 -4.92 8.45
C ALA A 238 5.87 -5.78 8.99
N VAL A 239 5.44 -5.54 10.23
CA VAL A 239 4.31 -6.25 10.84
C VAL A 239 3.01 -5.55 10.49
N LEU A 240 2.12 -6.25 9.81
CA LEU A 240 0.77 -5.82 9.51
C LEU A 240 -0.22 -6.73 10.27
N VAL A 241 -1.17 -6.11 10.97
CA VAL A 241 -2.31 -6.80 11.56
C VAL A 241 -3.56 -6.29 10.86
N PRO A 242 -4.24 -7.12 10.03
CA PRO A 242 -5.45 -6.69 9.32
C PRO A 242 -6.48 -6.11 10.28
N GLY A 243 -7.00 -4.91 9.95
CA GLY A 243 -8.03 -4.24 10.75
C GLY A 243 -7.60 -3.71 12.13
N ALA A 244 -6.31 -3.82 12.51
CA ALA A 244 -5.83 -3.38 13.82
C ALA A 244 -4.53 -2.57 13.72
N ARG A 245 -4.19 -1.88 14.81
CA ARG A 245 -2.90 -1.18 14.92
C ARG A 245 -1.75 -2.17 14.99
N ALA A 246 -0.63 -1.82 14.38
CA ALA A 246 0.61 -2.59 14.51
C ALA A 246 1.07 -2.61 15.99
N PRO A 247 1.55 -3.77 16.50
CA PRO A 247 2.12 -3.84 17.84
C PRO A 247 3.43 -3.06 17.91
N LYS A 248 3.69 -2.40 19.04
CA LYS A 248 4.98 -1.77 19.31
C LYS A 248 5.99 -2.84 19.71
N LEU A 249 6.88 -3.20 18.78
CA LEU A 249 7.87 -4.26 18.96
C LEU A 249 9.21 -3.74 19.47
N VAL A 250 9.54 -2.48 19.18
CA VAL A 250 10.78 -1.83 19.61
C VAL A 250 10.40 -0.63 20.48
N THR A 251 10.76 -0.70 21.76
CA THR A 251 10.49 0.34 22.73
C THR A 251 11.51 1.49 22.61
N ASP A 252 11.17 2.65 23.16
CA ASP A 252 12.04 3.82 23.18
C ASP A 252 13.35 3.54 23.92
N ASP A 253 13.31 2.76 25.02
CA ASP A 253 14.49 2.29 25.75
C ASP A 253 15.43 1.44 24.88
N VAL A 254 14.88 0.54 24.07
CA VAL A 254 15.69 -0.27 23.14
C VAL A 254 16.35 0.64 22.08
N VAL A 255 15.60 1.59 21.52
CA VAL A 255 16.14 2.56 20.55
C VAL A 255 17.29 3.38 21.15
N ALA A 256 17.15 3.81 22.40
CA ALA A 256 18.20 4.58 23.09
C ALA A 256 19.52 3.82 23.24
N ARG A 257 19.45 2.48 23.26
CA ARG A 257 20.63 1.59 23.41
C ARG A 257 21.18 1.04 22.08
N MET A 258 20.54 1.34 20.95
CA MET A 258 21.00 0.90 19.62
C MET A 258 22.34 1.54 19.26
N LYS A 259 23.02 0.95 18.29
CA LYS A 259 24.26 1.53 17.73
C LYS A 259 24.01 2.96 17.23
N PRO A 260 24.80 3.96 17.61
CA PRO A 260 24.62 5.33 17.12
C PRO A 260 24.65 5.41 15.60
N GLY A 261 23.64 6.08 15.01
CA GLY A 261 23.47 6.20 13.58
C GLY A 261 22.88 4.97 12.90
N SER A 262 22.35 3.99 13.66
CA SER A 262 21.51 2.93 13.09
C SER A 262 20.22 3.51 12.52
N VAL A 263 19.61 2.80 11.57
CA VAL A 263 18.41 3.25 10.84
C VAL A 263 17.24 2.32 11.13
N LEU A 264 16.06 2.91 11.36
CA LEU A 264 14.81 2.17 11.49
C LEU A 264 13.85 2.62 10.39
N VAL A 265 13.44 1.69 9.53
CA VAL A 265 12.45 1.93 8.48
C VAL A 265 11.13 1.29 8.90
N ASP A 266 10.09 2.09 9.10
CA ASP A 266 8.78 1.62 9.52
C ASP A 266 7.80 1.58 8.35
N ILE A 267 7.63 0.40 7.73
CA ILE A 267 6.65 0.20 6.64
C ILE A 267 5.21 0.24 7.18
N ALA A 268 5.02 -0.10 8.46
CA ALA A 268 3.71 -0.18 9.09
C ALA A 268 3.22 1.16 9.67
N VAL A 269 3.86 2.27 9.35
CA VAL A 269 3.58 3.60 9.95
C VAL A 269 2.12 4.02 9.78
N ASP A 270 1.48 3.70 8.66
CA ASP A 270 0.05 3.99 8.39
C ASP A 270 -0.90 3.27 9.36
N GLN A 271 -0.44 2.19 9.99
CA GLN A 271 -1.15 1.45 11.03
C GLN A 271 -0.61 1.71 12.44
N GLY A 272 0.01 2.86 12.64
CA GLY A 272 0.57 3.29 13.93
C GLY A 272 2.04 2.92 14.15
N GLY A 273 2.64 2.13 13.26
CA GLY A 273 4.06 1.79 13.28
C GLY A 273 4.47 0.72 14.29
N CYS A 274 5.57 0.02 14.00
CA CYS A 274 6.14 -1.05 14.83
C CYS A 274 7.06 -0.53 15.96
N PHE A 275 7.46 0.74 15.93
CA PHE A 275 8.38 1.34 16.90
C PHE A 275 7.66 2.39 17.73
N GLU A 276 7.98 2.52 19.02
CA GLU A 276 7.33 3.51 19.89
C GLU A 276 7.53 4.95 19.42
N GLY A 277 8.70 5.28 18.89
CA GLY A 277 9.00 6.60 18.34
C GLY A 277 8.46 6.87 16.93
N SER A 278 7.78 5.91 16.27
CA SER A 278 7.28 6.10 14.90
C SER A 278 6.20 7.16 14.83
N ARG A 279 6.36 8.05 13.83
CA ARG A 279 5.34 9.02 13.41
C ARG A 279 5.40 9.20 11.90
N PRO A 280 4.28 9.41 11.22
CA PRO A 280 4.26 9.61 9.77
C PRO A 280 5.15 10.78 9.35
N THR A 281 5.90 10.56 8.27
CA THR A 281 6.69 11.58 7.56
C THR A 281 6.26 11.62 6.09
N THR A 282 6.79 12.59 5.35
CA THR A 282 6.53 12.79 3.91
C THR A 282 7.79 12.56 3.09
N HIS A 283 7.62 12.45 1.77
CA HIS A 283 8.77 12.33 0.86
C HIS A 283 9.70 13.56 0.87
N ASP A 284 9.19 14.75 1.22
CA ASP A 284 10.00 15.98 1.33
C ASP A 284 10.91 15.99 2.57
N ALA A 285 10.45 15.37 3.66
CA ALA A 285 11.16 15.29 4.93
C ALA A 285 11.08 13.85 5.47
N PRO A 286 11.76 12.87 4.82
CA PRO A 286 11.49 11.45 5.02
C PRO A 286 12.00 10.89 6.36
N THR A 287 12.98 11.57 6.97
CA THR A 287 13.65 11.07 8.17
C THR A 287 13.60 12.04 9.33
N PHE A 288 13.71 11.49 10.53
CA PHE A 288 13.92 12.27 11.76
C PHE A 288 14.76 11.45 12.73
N ARG A 289 15.26 12.11 13.78
CA ARG A 289 16.07 11.43 14.80
C ARG A 289 15.27 11.09 16.04
N VAL A 290 15.53 9.89 16.56
CA VAL A 290 15.10 9.43 17.89
C VAL A 290 16.34 8.90 18.59
N HIS A 291 16.74 9.55 19.69
CA HIS A 291 18.03 9.29 20.36
C HIS A 291 19.21 9.36 19.37
N GLY A 292 19.99 8.29 19.31
CA GLY A 292 21.13 8.14 18.40
C GLY A 292 20.77 7.63 17.00
N SER A 293 19.51 7.24 16.75
CA SER A 293 19.07 6.54 15.54
C SER A 293 18.34 7.44 14.56
N VAL A 294 18.28 7.04 13.30
CA VAL A 294 17.55 7.70 12.21
C VAL A 294 16.30 6.90 11.89
N PHE A 295 15.13 7.54 11.94
CA PHE A 295 13.85 6.93 11.58
C PHE A 295 13.44 7.39 10.20
N TYR A 296 13.04 6.43 9.34
CA TYR A 296 12.38 6.65 8.07
C TYR A 296 10.95 6.09 8.18
N CYS A 297 9.95 6.97 8.17
CA CYS A 297 8.56 6.62 8.44
C CYS A 297 7.62 7.26 7.40
N VAL A 298 8.01 7.24 6.13
CA VAL A 298 7.20 7.85 5.07
C VAL A 298 5.92 7.06 4.87
N ALA A 299 4.79 7.73 5.10
CA ALA A 299 3.50 7.22 4.69
C ALA A 299 3.45 7.12 3.15
N ASN A 300 2.82 6.07 2.63
CA ASN A 300 2.74 5.86 1.17
C ASN A 300 4.12 5.71 0.49
N MET A 301 5.01 4.91 1.05
CA MET A 301 6.32 4.61 0.44
C MET A 301 6.23 4.27 -1.07
N PRO A 302 5.25 3.45 -1.54
CA PRO A 302 5.14 3.11 -2.97
C PRO A 302 4.91 4.31 -3.89
N GLY A 303 4.42 5.43 -3.37
CA GLY A 303 4.25 6.68 -4.13
C GLY A 303 5.56 7.29 -4.65
N ALA A 304 6.71 6.96 -4.04
CA ALA A 304 8.03 7.43 -4.49
C ALA A 304 8.52 6.73 -5.77
N VAL A 305 7.95 5.61 -6.15
CA VAL A 305 8.29 4.85 -7.36
C VAL A 305 7.04 4.61 -8.21
N PRO A 306 6.39 5.69 -8.67
CA PRO A 306 5.03 5.62 -9.22
C PRO A 306 4.94 4.78 -10.49
N ASN A 307 5.95 4.76 -11.35
CA ASN A 307 5.98 3.90 -12.54
C ASN A 307 5.86 2.41 -12.15
N THR A 308 6.76 1.93 -11.28
CA THR A 308 6.72 0.54 -10.81
C THR A 308 5.40 0.23 -10.08
N SER A 309 4.97 1.13 -9.21
CA SER A 309 3.77 0.95 -8.39
C SER A 309 2.49 0.92 -9.21
N THR A 310 2.38 1.77 -10.23
CA THR A 310 1.26 1.77 -11.18
C THR A 310 1.15 0.43 -11.89
N HIS A 311 2.23 -0.05 -12.50
CA HIS A 311 2.20 -1.34 -13.19
C HIS A 311 1.91 -2.51 -12.23
N ALA A 312 2.52 -2.53 -11.05
CA ALA A 312 2.29 -3.57 -10.06
C ALA A 312 0.82 -3.60 -9.58
N LEU A 313 0.21 -2.44 -9.36
CA LEU A 313 -1.18 -2.32 -8.94
C LEU A 313 -2.14 -2.71 -10.07
N THR A 314 -1.97 -2.12 -11.25
CA THR A 314 -2.90 -2.29 -12.36
C THR A 314 -2.92 -3.73 -12.90
N ASN A 315 -1.82 -4.46 -12.82
CA ASN A 315 -1.77 -5.87 -13.16
C ASN A 315 -2.73 -6.73 -12.33
N VAL A 316 -2.96 -6.38 -11.08
CA VAL A 316 -3.85 -7.16 -10.20
C VAL A 316 -5.27 -6.58 -10.13
N THR A 317 -5.46 -5.28 -10.37
CA THR A 317 -6.79 -4.66 -10.38
C THR A 317 -7.53 -4.89 -11.68
N LEU A 318 -6.84 -4.99 -12.81
CA LEU A 318 -7.44 -5.10 -14.14
C LEU A 318 -8.46 -6.25 -14.27
N PRO A 319 -8.23 -7.48 -13.78
CA PRO A 319 -9.25 -8.54 -13.84
C PRO A 319 -10.56 -8.13 -13.16
N TYR A 320 -10.50 -7.50 -12.00
CA TYR A 320 -11.68 -7.01 -11.28
C TYR A 320 -12.36 -5.85 -12.02
N VAL A 321 -11.57 -4.94 -12.60
CA VAL A 321 -12.09 -3.84 -13.41
C VAL A 321 -12.86 -4.36 -14.62
N LEU A 322 -12.33 -5.37 -15.32
CA LEU A 322 -13.00 -6.01 -16.47
C LEU A 322 -14.32 -6.69 -16.04
N THR A 323 -14.33 -7.38 -14.89
CA THR A 323 -15.55 -8.00 -14.35
C THR A 323 -16.59 -6.94 -13.99
N LEU A 324 -16.18 -5.89 -13.25
CA LEU A 324 -17.08 -4.77 -12.88
C LEU A 324 -17.65 -4.06 -14.13
N ALA A 325 -16.80 -3.79 -15.12
CA ALA A 325 -17.21 -3.12 -16.35
C ALA A 325 -18.12 -3.99 -17.23
N GLY A 326 -17.84 -5.30 -17.30
CA GLY A 326 -18.56 -6.24 -18.19
C GLY A 326 -19.88 -6.71 -17.64
N GLU A 327 -19.94 -7.03 -16.35
CA GLU A 327 -21.14 -7.60 -15.70
C GLU A 327 -21.99 -6.53 -15.01
N GLY A 328 -21.40 -5.36 -14.70
CA GLY A 328 -21.98 -4.36 -13.82
C GLY A 328 -21.71 -4.69 -12.35
N THR A 329 -21.68 -3.65 -11.51
CA THR A 329 -21.23 -3.74 -10.12
C THR A 329 -22.00 -4.78 -9.29
N ALA A 330 -23.32 -4.78 -9.37
CA ALA A 330 -24.13 -5.69 -8.55
C ALA A 330 -23.93 -7.17 -8.93
N ALA A 331 -23.86 -7.49 -10.22
CA ALA A 331 -23.62 -8.85 -10.68
C ALA A 331 -22.20 -9.32 -10.36
N ALA A 332 -21.20 -8.49 -10.61
CA ALA A 332 -19.80 -8.76 -10.30
C ALA A 332 -19.58 -9.04 -8.79
N VAL A 333 -20.16 -8.22 -7.92
CA VAL A 333 -20.07 -8.39 -6.46
C VAL A 333 -20.77 -9.67 -5.99
N ARG A 334 -21.94 -10.03 -6.56
CA ARG A 334 -22.61 -11.29 -6.24
C ARG A 334 -21.84 -12.51 -6.75
N GLY A 335 -21.15 -12.37 -7.88
CA GLY A 335 -20.38 -13.45 -8.52
C GLY A 335 -19.03 -13.74 -7.88
N ASP A 336 -18.43 -12.75 -7.24
CA ASP A 336 -17.10 -12.84 -6.63
C ASP A 336 -17.13 -12.45 -5.15
N ARG A 337 -16.97 -13.47 -4.29
CA ARG A 337 -16.95 -13.27 -2.83
C ARG A 337 -15.79 -12.38 -2.38
N ALA A 338 -14.63 -12.43 -3.06
CA ALA A 338 -13.50 -11.57 -2.71
C ALA A 338 -13.82 -10.10 -2.99
N LEU A 339 -14.48 -9.83 -4.12
CA LEU A 339 -14.94 -8.49 -4.48
C LEU A 339 -16.06 -8.01 -3.54
N ALA A 340 -16.95 -8.89 -3.10
CA ALA A 340 -17.98 -8.57 -2.10
C ALA A 340 -17.38 -8.08 -0.77
N HIS A 341 -16.29 -8.68 -0.29
CA HIS A 341 -15.54 -8.17 0.87
C HIS A 341 -14.94 -6.79 0.63
N GLY A 342 -14.69 -6.43 -0.64
CA GLY A 342 -14.19 -5.11 -1.02
C GLY A 342 -15.21 -3.98 -0.86
N VAL A 343 -16.52 -4.28 -0.83
CA VAL A 343 -17.57 -3.25 -0.74
C VAL A 343 -17.60 -2.65 0.65
N ASN A 344 -17.36 -1.34 0.75
CA ASN A 344 -17.38 -0.62 2.03
C ASN A 344 -18.63 0.22 2.22
N VAL A 345 -19.11 0.86 1.13
CA VAL A 345 -20.32 1.69 1.11
C VAL A 345 -21.13 1.36 -0.14
N VAL A 346 -22.44 1.24 -0.01
CA VAL A 346 -23.38 1.10 -1.13
C VAL A 346 -24.73 1.71 -0.76
N ALA A 347 -25.37 2.40 -1.72
CA ALA A 347 -26.67 3.03 -1.56
C ALA A 347 -26.81 3.92 -0.30
N GLY A 348 -25.74 4.63 0.05
CA GLY A 348 -25.69 5.52 1.23
C GLY A 348 -25.56 4.80 2.57
N GLN A 349 -25.24 3.50 2.57
CA GLN A 349 -25.07 2.70 3.79
C GLN A 349 -23.63 2.15 3.88
N VAL A 350 -23.09 2.12 5.10
CA VAL A 350 -21.82 1.43 5.38
C VAL A 350 -22.12 -0.06 5.54
N VAL A 351 -21.42 -0.90 4.78
CA VAL A 351 -21.59 -2.36 4.82
C VAL A 351 -20.41 -3.10 5.47
N LEU A 352 -19.23 -2.46 5.57
CA LEU A 352 -18.06 -3.04 6.22
C LEU A 352 -18.12 -2.75 7.72
N PRO A 353 -18.20 -3.80 8.59
CA PRO A 353 -18.33 -3.63 10.04
C PRO A 353 -17.20 -2.82 10.68
N GLU A 354 -15.96 -3.01 10.23
CA GLU A 354 -14.78 -2.34 10.79
C GLU A 354 -14.81 -0.81 10.55
N VAL A 355 -15.36 -0.38 9.42
CA VAL A 355 -15.56 1.04 9.11
C VAL A 355 -16.69 1.62 9.98
N ALA A 356 -17.78 0.87 10.13
CA ALA A 356 -18.88 1.29 10.96
C ALA A 356 -18.46 1.43 12.43
N GLU A 357 -17.75 0.45 12.98
CA GLU A 357 -17.20 0.48 14.35
C GLU A 357 -16.27 1.68 14.56
N ALA A 358 -15.34 1.93 13.63
CA ALA A 358 -14.39 3.03 13.74
C ALA A 358 -15.05 4.42 13.87
N HIS A 359 -16.26 4.57 13.29
CA HIS A 359 -16.98 5.84 13.27
C HIS A 359 -18.24 5.88 14.14
N GLY A 360 -18.55 4.80 14.88
CA GLY A 360 -19.77 4.69 15.68
C GLY A 360 -21.03 4.66 14.83
N LEU A 361 -20.95 4.10 13.62
CA LEU A 361 -22.06 3.88 12.70
C LEU A 361 -22.59 2.45 12.83
N THR A 362 -23.71 2.17 12.19
CA THR A 362 -24.27 0.81 12.09
C THR A 362 -23.98 0.26 10.71
N ALA A 363 -23.34 -0.91 10.63
CA ALA A 363 -23.20 -1.64 9.38
C ALA A 363 -24.50 -2.35 9.02
N VAL A 364 -24.85 -2.37 7.73
CA VAL A 364 -25.98 -3.15 7.19
C VAL A 364 -25.44 -4.34 6.38
N GLY A 365 -26.24 -5.38 6.23
CA GLY A 365 -25.89 -6.53 5.40
C GLY A 365 -25.75 -6.12 3.93
N LEU A 366 -24.66 -6.51 3.26
CA LEU A 366 -24.46 -6.19 1.84
C LEU A 366 -25.63 -6.67 0.97
N GLU A 367 -26.16 -7.86 1.23
CA GLU A 367 -27.29 -8.46 0.49
C GLU A 367 -28.59 -7.67 0.64
N GLU A 368 -28.74 -6.85 1.68
CA GLU A 368 -29.94 -6.05 1.94
C GLU A 368 -29.99 -4.79 1.05
N VAL A 369 -28.84 -4.31 0.61
CA VAL A 369 -28.69 -3.00 -0.05
C VAL A 369 -28.11 -3.07 -1.46
N LEU A 370 -27.54 -4.20 -1.85
CA LEU A 370 -27.02 -4.44 -3.19
C LEU A 370 -28.16 -4.86 -4.13
N VAL A 371 -28.74 -3.91 -4.83
CA VAL A 371 -29.88 -4.13 -5.77
C VAL A 371 -29.37 -4.43 -7.19
#